data_1aa7f36ae189784efae979750e70954e
#
_entry.id   1aa7f36ae189784efae979750e70954e
#
_cell.length_a   1.000
_cell.length_b   1.000
_cell.length_c   1.000
_cell.angle_alpha   90.00
_cell.angle_beta   90.00
_cell.angle_gamma   90.00
#
_symmetry.space_group_name_H-M   'P 1'
#
loop_
_entity.id
_entity.type
_entity.pdbx_description
1 polymer ?
#
loop_
_entity_poly.entity_id
_entity_poly.type
_entity_poly.pdbx_seq_one_letter_code
_entity_poly.pdbx_strand_id
1 'polypeptide(L)'
;ALFLIDAREGLTPLDEEIARWLRGHATPVVVAANKAEGNAGEAGRLEAFKLGLGEPFSLSAEHGEGLVDLFEAIRPHVEHEHFMTEVEEEEEGTGPLKLAIVGRPNAGKSTLVNQMLGEERMITGPEAGITRDSISIDWTWNDREGSNRAVRLVDTAGLRKRAKVDDKLEKLSAMDTRRAIDMAEVVVLLLDATRGLEAQDLRIADQVVDEGRGLVFAVNKWDVAQHASSLYNGIKAALLEGLSQLKDVPLLTVSAKTGKGIDQLLGAAFEIRDNWSRRVPTGELNRWFEGA
;
A
#
# COMPACT_ATOMS: atom_id res chain seq x y z
N ALA A 1 7.40 -8.90 20.75
CA ALA A 1 6.04 -8.39 21.01
C ALA A 1 6.09 -6.95 21.50
N LEU A 2 5.15 -6.11 21.08
CA LEU A 2 4.91 -4.78 21.64
C LEU A 2 3.77 -4.87 22.65
N PHE A 3 4.04 -4.51 23.91
CA PHE A 3 3.03 -4.49 24.98
C PHE A 3 2.70 -3.04 25.33
N LEU A 4 1.48 -2.64 25.00
CA LEU A 4 0.99 -1.26 25.15
C LEU A 4 0.12 -1.15 26.40
N ILE A 5 0.44 -0.19 27.31
CA ILE A 5 -0.33 0.14 28.51
C ILE A 5 -0.83 1.59 28.46
N ASP A 6 -1.88 1.91 29.19
CA ASP A 6 -2.37 3.28 29.39
C ASP A 6 -1.68 3.94 30.60
N ALA A 7 -0.81 4.92 30.33
CA ALA A 7 -0.04 5.58 31.38
C ALA A 7 -0.89 6.46 32.31
N ARG A 8 -2.09 6.88 31.89
CA ARG A 8 -3.00 7.69 32.73
C ARG A 8 -3.84 6.84 33.68
N GLU A 9 -4.24 5.65 33.22
CA GLU A 9 -5.03 4.74 34.05
C GLU A 9 -4.14 3.92 35.01
N GLY A 10 -2.82 3.83 34.72
CA GLY A 10 -1.90 2.99 35.45
C GLY A 10 -2.09 1.50 35.12
N LEU A 11 -1.43 0.63 35.89
CA LEU A 11 -1.51 -0.82 35.69
C LEU A 11 -2.84 -1.41 36.13
N THR A 12 -3.47 -2.15 35.23
CA THR A 12 -4.66 -2.95 35.54
C THR A 12 -4.27 -4.39 35.91
N PRO A 13 -5.15 -5.15 36.62
CA PRO A 13 -4.93 -6.57 36.88
C PRO A 13 -4.73 -7.41 35.62
N LEU A 14 -5.35 -6.99 34.50
CA LEU A 14 -5.19 -7.63 33.19
C LEU A 14 -3.80 -7.42 32.63
N ASP A 15 -3.22 -6.22 32.79
CA ASP A 15 -1.85 -5.93 32.35
C ASP A 15 -0.84 -6.81 33.10
N GLU A 16 -1.05 -7.02 34.41
CA GLU A 16 -0.20 -7.89 35.20
C GLU A 16 -0.33 -9.37 34.78
N GLU A 17 -1.53 -9.81 34.42
CA GLU A 17 -1.79 -11.17 33.93
C GLU A 17 -1.10 -11.40 32.58
N ILE A 18 -1.26 -10.47 31.64
CA ILE A 18 -0.61 -10.50 30.31
C ILE A 18 0.91 -10.47 30.47
N ALA A 19 1.44 -9.59 31.33
CA ALA A 19 2.87 -9.52 31.58
C ALA A 19 3.44 -10.82 32.17
N ARG A 20 2.70 -11.49 33.06
CA ARG A 20 3.08 -12.79 33.61
C ARG A 20 3.11 -13.86 32.53
N TRP A 21 2.14 -13.85 31.63
CA TRP A 21 2.10 -14.75 30.49
C TRP A 21 3.27 -14.48 29.51
N LEU A 22 3.54 -13.22 29.17
CA LEU A 22 4.65 -12.84 28.28
C LEU A 22 6.02 -13.26 28.83
N ARG A 23 6.26 -13.11 30.16
CA ARG A 23 7.51 -13.57 30.79
C ARG A 23 7.74 -15.09 30.73
N GLY A 24 6.66 -15.86 30.55
CA GLY A 24 6.75 -17.31 30.36
C GLY A 24 7.16 -17.73 28.94
N HIS A 25 7.28 -16.79 28.02
CA HIS A 25 7.62 -17.06 26.62
C HIS A 25 8.98 -16.46 26.26
N ALA A 26 9.69 -17.08 25.32
CA ALA A 26 11.01 -16.64 24.88
C ALA A 26 10.96 -15.44 23.90
N THR A 27 9.77 -14.85 23.66
CA THR A 27 9.58 -13.73 22.74
C THR A 27 10.10 -12.44 23.36
N PRO A 28 10.98 -11.66 22.70
CA PRO A 28 11.34 -10.32 23.14
C PRO A 28 10.12 -9.42 23.29
N VAL A 29 10.06 -8.64 24.36
CA VAL A 29 8.94 -7.75 24.66
C VAL A 29 9.44 -6.32 24.83
N VAL A 30 8.85 -5.39 24.09
CA VAL A 30 9.02 -3.95 24.28
C VAL A 30 7.75 -3.40 24.94
N VAL A 31 7.89 -2.70 26.05
CA VAL A 31 6.75 -2.09 26.77
C VAL A 31 6.64 -0.62 26.40
N ALA A 32 5.47 -0.17 25.97
CA ALA A 32 5.21 1.24 25.69
C ALA A 32 4.03 1.74 26.55
N ALA A 33 4.27 2.80 27.29
CA ALA A 33 3.28 3.50 28.10
C ALA A 33 2.68 4.63 27.25
N ASN A 34 1.48 4.40 26.70
CA ASN A 34 0.78 5.37 25.86
C ASN A 34 0.03 6.40 26.72
N LYS A 35 -0.30 7.55 26.13
CA LYS A 35 -0.90 8.72 26.78
C LYS A 35 0.02 9.30 27.85
N ALA A 36 1.34 9.22 27.62
CA ALA A 36 2.37 9.68 28.57
C ALA A 36 2.66 11.18 28.46
N GLU A 37 1.84 11.94 27.75
CA GLU A 37 1.97 13.39 27.66
C GLU A 37 1.71 14.05 29.03
N GLY A 38 2.63 14.95 29.41
CA GLY A 38 2.58 15.69 30.67
C GLY A 38 2.92 14.84 31.91
N ASN A 39 2.83 15.47 33.08
CA ASN A 39 3.25 14.86 34.35
C ASN A 39 2.40 13.68 34.81
N ALA A 40 1.18 13.57 34.33
CA ALA A 40 0.27 12.48 34.71
C ALA A 40 0.71 11.12 34.14
N GLY A 41 1.31 11.11 32.96
CA GLY A 41 1.78 9.88 32.32
C GLY A 41 3.07 9.31 32.90
N GLU A 42 3.92 10.15 33.52
CA GLU A 42 5.18 9.70 34.11
C GLU A 42 4.97 8.71 35.29
N ALA A 43 3.94 8.95 36.10
CA ALA A 43 3.62 8.02 37.20
C ALA A 43 3.25 6.63 36.69
N GLY A 44 2.43 6.53 35.63
CA GLY A 44 2.03 5.25 35.03
C GLY A 44 3.21 4.57 34.33
N ARG A 45 4.08 5.33 33.65
CA ARG A 45 5.33 4.79 33.08
C ARG A 45 6.22 4.15 34.17
N LEU A 46 6.42 4.86 35.27
CA LEU A 46 7.19 4.33 36.39
C LEU A 46 6.55 3.08 37.02
N GLU A 47 5.21 3.05 37.08
CA GLU A 47 4.49 1.88 37.56
C GLU A 47 4.69 0.65 36.66
N ALA A 48 4.85 0.86 35.36
CA ALA A 48 5.06 -0.22 34.37
C ALA A 48 6.35 -1.03 34.60
N PHE A 49 7.34 -0.49 35.30
CA PHE A 49 8.52 -1.28 35.72
C PHE A 49 8.16 -2.51 36.56
N LYS A 50 7.02 -2.46 37.29
CA LYS A 50 6.53 -3.60 38.09
C LYS A 50 6.18 -4.82 37.22
N LEU A 51 5.94 -4.62 35.94
CA LEU A 51 5.66 -5.69 34.98
C LEU A 51 6.87 -6.63 34.74
N GLY A 52 8.11 -6.14 35.02
CA GLY A 52 9.33 -6.93 34.87
C GLY A 52 9.63 -7.37 33.44
N LEU A 53 9.26 -6.55 32.46
CA LEU A 53 9.44 -6.78 31.01
C LEU A 53 10.46 -5.85 30.36
N GLY A 54 11.28 -5.16 31.16
CA GLY A 54 12.26 -4.18 30.72
C GLY A 54 11.82 -2.75 30.99
N GLU A 55 12.57 -1.77 30.43
CA GLU A 55 12.28 -0.34 30.56
C GLU A 55 11.07 0.07 29.70
N PRO A 56 10.03 0.68 30.29
CA PRO A 56 8.89 1.17 29.52
C PRO A 56 9.21 2.47 28.79
N PHE A 57 8.88 2.56 27.51
CA PHE A 57 9.01 3.77 26.70
C PHE A 57 7.78 4.66 26.84
N SER A 58 7.99 5.96 27.03
CA SER A 58 6.92 6.94 27.01
C SER A 58 6.43 7.15 25.57
N LEU A 59 5.12 7.10 25.35
CA LEU A 59 4.50 7.28 24.06
C LEU A 59 3.27 8.19 24.19
N SER A 60 3.06 9.07 23.22
CA SER A 60 1.78 9.71 22.97
C SER A 60 1.40 9.46 21.52
N ALA A 61 0.54 8.48 21.29
CA ALA A 61 0.07 8.13 19.96
C ALA A 61 -0.76 9.26 19.32
N GLU A 62 -1.42 10.11 20.14
CA GLU A 62 -2.20 11.25 19.70
C GLU A 62 -1.31 12.40 19.19
N HIS A 63 -0.16 12.62 19.84
CA HIS A 63 0.74 13.73 19.52
C HIS A 63 2.02 13.28 18.78
N GLY A 64 2.20 11.98 18.57
CA GLY A 64 3.38 11.42 17.90
C GLY A 64 4.67 11.48 18.75
N GLU A 65 4.57 11.79 20.04
CA GLU A 65 5.71 11.85 20.94
C GLU A 65 6.20 10.45 21.32
N GLY A 66 7.54 10.23 21.38
CA GLY A 66 8.15 8.97 21.75
C GLY A 66 8.13 7.89 20.68
N LEU A 67 7.61 8.16 19.47
CA LEU A 67 7.58 7.18 18.36
C LEU A 67 9.00 6.81 17.88
N VAL A 68 9.93 7.75 17.89
CA VAL A 68 11.31 7.51 17.48
C VAL A 68 12.00 6.56 18.47
N ASP A 69 11.84 6.78 19.77
CA ASP A 69 12.41 5.94 20.82
C ASP A 69 11.82 4.53 20.77
N LEU A 70 10.51 4.42 20.54
CA LEU A 70 9.83 3.14 20.34
C LEU A 70 10.34 2.41 19.09
N PHE A 71 10.54 3.11 17.98
CA PHE A 71 11.08 2.54 16.75
C PHE A 71 12.50 1.99 16.97
N GLU A 72 13.38 2.78 17.62
CA GLU A 72 14.74 2.34 17.93
C GLU A 72 14.76 1.12 18.88
N ALA A 73 13.80 1.03 19.80
CA ALA A 73 13.68 -0.10 20.72
C ALA A 73 13.18 -1.38 20.00
N ILE A 74 12.33 -1.24 19.01
CA ILE A 74 11.77 -2.37 18.24
C ILE A 74 12.75 -2.85 17.16
N ARG A 75 13.51 -1.94 16.55
CA ARG A 75 14.41 -2.19 15.42
C ARG A 75 15.33 -3.41 15.62
N PRO A 76 16.05 -3.58 16.73
CA PRO A 76 16.94 -4.73 16.93
C PRO A 76 16.21 -6.08 16.94
N HIS A 77 14.92 -6.08 17.30
CA HIS A 77 14.11 -7.29 17.38
C HIS A 77 13.44 -7.66 16.06
N VAL A 78 13.26 -6.69 15.16
CA VAL A 78 12.70 -6.90 13.82
C VAL A 78 13.82 -7.24 12.83
N GLU A 79 14.96 -6.57 12.93
CA GLU A 79 16.11 -6.82 12.06
C GLU A 79 16.67 -8.24 12.20
N HIS A 80 16.56 -8.89 13.39
CA HIS A 80 17.05 -10.26 13.59
C HIS A 80 16.15 -11.36 13.00
N GLU A 81 14.85 -11.13 12.85
CA GLU A 81 13.94 -12.15 12.31
C GLU A 81 13.71 -12.02 10.78
N HIS A 82 13.91 -10.83 10.21
CA HIS A 82 13.70 -10.61 8.77
C HIS A 82 14.99 -10.57 7.94
N PHE A 83 16.17 -10.39 8.57
CA PHE A 83 17.46 -10.36 7.84
C PHE A 83 18.11 -11.73 7.65
N MET A 84 17.61 -12.80 8.25
CA MET A 84 18.13 -14.16 8.04
C MET A 84 17.32 -15.00 7.06
N THR A 85 16.24 -14.46 6.49
CA THR A 85 15.63 -14.98 5.27
C THR A 85 15.99 -13.99 4.16
N GLU A 86 17.13 -14.25 3.49
CA GLU A 86 17.50 -13.71 2.19
C GLU A 86 16.77 -12.38 1.84
N VAL A 87 17.13 -11.30 2.54
CA VAL A 87 17.16 -10.04 1.86
C VAL A 87 18.41 -10.13 0.98
N GLU A 88 18.30 -10.84 -0.16
CA GLU A 88 18.85 -10.25 -1.35
C GLU A 88 18.39 -8.79 -1.24
N GLU A 89 19.33 -7.85 -1.15
CA GLU A 89 19.06 -6.47 -1.50
C GLU A 89 18.46 -6.57 -2.90
N GLU A 90 17.13 -6.72 -2.98
CA GLU A 90 16.42 -6.51 -4.22
C GLU A 90 16.78 -5.07 -4.54
N GLU A 91 17.78 -4.89 -5.39
CA GLU A 91 18.06 -3.58 -5.98
C GLU A 91 16.70 -3.02 -6.33
N GLU A 92 16.37 -1.86 -5.77
CA GLU A 92 15.07 -1.21 -6.01
C GLU A 92 14.77 -1.26 -7.49
N GLY A 93 13.72 -1.97 -7.90
CA GLY A 93 13.34 -2.20 -9.28
C GLY A 93 13.66 -3.59 -9.87
N THR A 94 14.33 -4.52 -9.18
CA THR A 94 14.65 -5.87 -9.70
C THR A 94 13.65 -6.95 -9.28
N GLY A 95 12.90 -6.74 -8.20
CA GLY A 95 11.86 -7.65 -7.71
C GLY A 95 10.55 -7.59 -8.52
N PRO A 96 9.53 -8.39 -8.10
CA PRO A 96 8.19 -8.32 -8.69
C PRO A 96 7.60 -6.90 -8.58
N LEU A 97 7.01 -6.36 -9.66
CA LEU A 97 6.28 -5.10 -9.60
C LEU A 97 5.14 -5.17 -8.57
N LYS A 98 5.23 -4.41 -7.48
CA LYS A 98 4.15 -4.31 -6.49
C LYS A 98 3.05 -3.38 -7.01
N LEU A 99 1.98 -3.97 -7.52
CA LEU A 99 0.87 -3.29 -8.19
C LEU A 99 -0.38 -3.27 -7.33
N ALA A 100 -0.98 -2.09 -7.12
CA ALA A 100 -2.31 -1.96 -6.54
C ALA A 100 -3.33 -1.53 -7.59
N ILE A 101 -4.57 -2.00 -7.47
CA ILE A 101 -5.70 -1.55 -8.29
C ILE A 101 -6.74 -0.91 -7.38
N VAL A 102 -6.86 0.40 -7.47
CA VAL A 102 -7.77 1.21 -6.68
C VAL A 102 -8.83 1.89 -7.56
N GLY A 103 -9.81 2.51 -6.95
CA GLY A 103 -10.86 3.23 -7.65
C GLY A 103 -12.22 3.01 -7.00
N ARG A 104 -13.22 3.76 -7.46
CA ARG A 104 -14.59 3.76 -6.90
C ARG A 104 -15.26 2.37 -6.90
N PRO A 105 -16.28 2.15 -6.08
CA PRO A 105 -17.12 0.96 -6.18
C PRO A 105 -17.68 0.80 -7.60
N ASN A 106 -17.76 -0.44 -8.07
CA ASN A 106 -18.27 -0.80 -9.39
C ASN A 106 -17.47 -0.29 -10.62
N ALA A 107 -16.27 0.27 -10.43
CA ALA A 107 -15.35 0.60 -11.54
C ALA A 107 -14.83 -0.63 -12.29
N GLY A 108 -15.04 -1.84 -11.74
CA GLY A 108 -14.66 -3.11 -12.39
C GLY A 108 -13.31 -3.67 -11.94
N LYS A 109 -12.84 -3.29 -10.74
CA LYS A 109 -11.55 -3.75 -10.18
C LYS A 109 -11.43 -5.27 -10.14
N SER A 110 -12.41 -5.96 -9.55
CA SER A 110 -12.40 -7.43 -9.44
C SER A 110 -12.44 -8.10 -10.81
N THR A 111 -13.19 -7.54 -11.77
CA THR A 111 -13.23 -8.05 -13.14
C THR A 111 -11.87 -7.88 -13.82
N LEU A 112 -11.20 -6.75 -13.63
CA LEU A 112 -9.88 -6.48 -14.18
C LEU A 112 -8.84 -7.44 -13.60
N VAL A 113 -8.85 -7.64 -12.28
CA VAL A 113 -7.95 -8.61 -11.61
C VAL A 113 -8.19 -10.03 -12.13
N ASN A 114 -9.44 -10.48 -12.22
CA ASN A 114 -9.76 -11.80 -12.75
C ASN A 114 -9.30 -11.97 -14.20
N GLN A 115 -9.43 -10.92 -15.01
CA GLN A 115 -8.97 -10.94 -16.40
C GLN A 115 -7.43 -10.95 -16.51
N MET A 116 -6.73 -10.24 -15.60
CA MET A 116 -5.27 -10.27 -15.52
C MET A 116 -4.74 -11.63 -15.08
N LEU A 117 -5.46 -12.32 -14.18
CA LEU A 117 -5.09 -13.63 -13.64
C LEU A 117 -5.63 -14.82 -14.45
N GLY A 118 -6.31 -14.58 -15.59
CA GLY A 118 -7.00 -15.60 -16.41
C GLY A 118 -6.17 -16.84 -16.71
N GLU A 119 -6.84 -17.93 -17.15
CA GLU A 119 -6.40 -19.34 -17.18
C GLU A 119 -5.04 -19.66 -17.82
N GLU A 120 -4.45 -18.75 -18.59
CA GLU A 120 -3.15 -18.97 -19.27
C GLU A 120 -1.95 -18.31 -18.54
N ARG A 121 -2.18 -17.64 -17.41
CA ARG A 121 -1.10 -16.97 -16.66
C ARG A 121 -0.70 -17.84 -15.47
N MET A 122 0.52 -18.39 -15.53
CA MET A 122 1.05 -19.21 -14.43
C MET A 122 1.12 -18.36 -13.15
N ILE A 123 0.31 -18.74 -12.17
CA ILE A 123 0.46 -18.27 -10.79
C ILE A 123 1.73 -18.94 -10.27
N THR A 124 2.84 -18.19 -10.23
CA THR A 124 4.11 -18.67 -9.72
C THR A 124 4.19 -18.34 -8.22
N GLY A 125 3.89 -19.32 -7.40
CA GLY A 125 4.11 -19.23 -5.95
C GLY A 125 4.05 -20.62 -5.34
N PRO A 126 4.83 -20.94 -4.28
CA PRO A 126 4.64 -22.17 -3.54
C PRO A 126 3.22 -22.20 -2.98
N GLU A 127 2.63 -23.40 -2.99
CA GLU A 127 1.28 -23.67 -2.51
C GLU A 127 0.92 -22.83 -1.28
N ALA A 128 -0.06 -21.96 -1.48
CA ALA A 128 -0.88 -21.29 -0.47
C ALA A 128 -0.38 -21.35 0.99
N GLY A 129 0.67 -20.63 1.31
CA GLY A 129 0.86 -20.11 2.64
C GLY A 129 -0.05 -18.89 2.78
N ILE A 130 -1.36 -19.09 2.98
CA ILE A 130 -2.32 -18.03 3.29
C ILE A 130 -1.95 -17.51 4.68
N THR A 131 -1.03 -16.54 4.75
CA THR A 131 -0.92 -15.69 5.93
C THR A 131 -2.16 -14.80 5.94
N ARG A 132 -2.95 -14.92 7.00
CA ARG A 132 -4.29 -14.32 7.16
C ARG A 132 -4.34 -12.78 7.06
N ASP A 133 -3.20 -12.09 6.94
CA ASP A 133 -3.11 -10.63 7.12
C ASP A 133 -2.65 -9.81 5.89
N SER A 134 -2.15 -10.41 4.81
CA SER A 134 -1.91 -9.68 3.56
C SER A 134 -2.03 -10.63 2.37
N ILE A 135 -3.14 -10.53 1.63
CA ILE A 135 -3.35 -11.35 0.44
C ILE A 135 -2.71 -10.63 -0.74
N SER A 136 -1.47 -11.00 -1.07
CA SER A 136 -0.85 -10.69 -2.34
C SER A 136 -0.99 -11.88 -3.30
N ILE A 137 -1.02 -11.60 -4.60
CA ILE A 137 -1.04 -12.61 -5.65
C ILE A 137 0.15 -12.32 -6.56
N ASP A 138 1.03 -13.30 -6.66
CA ASP A 138 2.18 -13.25 -7.55
C ASP A 138 1.86 -13.96 -8.85
N TRP A 139 2.18 -13.32 -10.00
CA TRP A 139 2.09 -13.94 -11.31
C TRP A 139 3.15 -13.40 -12.26
N THR A 140 3.34 -14.08 -13.36
CA THR A 140 4.25 -13.65 -14.42
C THR A 140 3.45 -13.09 -15.60
N TRP A 141 3.78 -11.88 -16.03
CA TRP A 141 3.26 -11.29 -17.24
C TRP A 141 4.27 -11.43 -18.38
N ASN A 142 3.82 -11.94 -19.52
CA ASN A 142 4.63 -11.99 -20.74
C ASN A 142 4.38 -10.72 -21.53
N ASP A 143 5.41 -9.89 -21.66
CA ASP A 143 5.30 -8.67 -22.45
C ASP A 143 5.32 -8.99 -23.97
N ARG A 144 5.10 -7.96 -24.77
CA ARG A 144 5.08 -8.10 -26.24
C ARG A 144 6.41 -8.49 -26.86
N GLU A 145 7.50 -8.31 -26.13
CA GLU A 145 8.87 -8.62 -26.53
C GLU A 145 9.24 -10.05 -26.12
N GLY A 146 8.34 -10.76 -25.44
CA GLY A 146 8.51 -12.13 -24.97
C GLY A 146 9.28 -12.24 -23.66
N SER A 147 9.49 -11.11 -22.95
CA SER A 147 10.11 -11.12 -21.62
C SER A 147 9.09 -11.45 -20.54
N ASN A 148 9.51 -12.32 -19.61
CA ASN A 148 8.72 -12.68 -18.44
C ASN A 148 8.98 -11.65 -17.33
N ARG A 149 7.95 -10.90 -16.96
CA ARG A 149 8.03 -9.90 -15.88
C ARG A 149 7.18 -10.33 -14.70
N ALA A 150 7.78 -10.38 -13.51
CA ALA A 150 7.08 -10.75 -12.29
C ALA A 150 6.24 -9.58 -11.76
N VAL A 151 5.01 -9.86 -11.39
CA VAL A 151 4.06 -8.88 -10.82
C VAL A 151 3.48 -9.44 -9.53
N ARG A 152 3.42 -8.61 -8.50
CA ARG A 152 2.78 -8.88 -7.22
C ARG A 152 1.61 -7.92 -7.03
N LEU A 153 0.39 -8.44 -7.09
CA LEU A 153 -0.80 -7.68 -6.79
C LEU A 153 -0.98 -7.59 -5.28
N VAL A 154 -0.95 -6.38 -4.72
CA VAL A 154 -1.06 -6.14 -3.28
C VAL A 154 -2.51 -5.85 -2.89
N ASP A 155 -2.86 -6.16 -1.63
CA ASP A 155 -4.19 -5.95 -1.01
C ASP A 155 -5.39 -6.52 -1.78
N THR A 156 -5.28 -7.78 -2.19
CA THR A 156 -6.39 -8.48 -2.86
C THR A 156 -7.54 -8.87 -1.91
N ALA A 157 -7.37 -8.70 -0.58
CA ALA A 157 -8.38 -9.06 0.42
C ALA A 157 -9.69 -8.28 0.23
N GLY A 158 -9.60 -6.98 -0.02
CA GLY A 158 -10.75 -6.13 -0.35
C GLY A 158 -11.44 -6.54 -1.65
N LEU A 159 -10.70 -7.06 -2.63
CA LEU A 159 -11.21 -7.49 -3.92
C LEU A 159 -11.98 -8.83 -3.84
N ARG A 160 -11.49 -9.80 -3.04
CA ARG A 160 -12.12 -11.12 -2.87
C ARG A 160 -13.36 -11.09 -1.98
N LYS A 161 -13.38 -10.30 -0.91
CA LYS A 161 -14.54 -10.17 -0.02
C LYS A 161 -15.75 -9.55 -0.73
N ARG A 162 -15.53 -8.64 -1.68
CA ARG A 162 -16.61 -7.96 -2.44
C ARG A 162 -17.25 -8.84 -3.51
N ALA A 163 -16.60 -9.90 -3.98
CA ALA A 163 -17.21 -10.84 -4.90
C ALA A 163 -18.31 -11.71 -4.25
N LYS A 164 -18.45 -11.68 -2.92
CA LYS A 164 -19.37 -12.55 -2.15
C LYS A 164 -20.41 -11.85 -1.28
N VAL A 165 -20.37 -10.52 -1.10
CA VAL A 165 -21.27 -9.81 -0.15
C VAL A 165 -21.76 -8.47 -0.69
N ASP A 166 -23.08 -8.34 -0.72
CA ASP A 166 -23.86 -7.15 -1.08
C ASP A 166 -23.68 -5.95 -0.11
N ASP A 167 -23.66 -4.76 -0.69
CA ASP A 167 -24.19 -3.43 -0.31
C ASP A 167 -23.93 -2.77 1.07
N LYS A 168 -23.28 -3.33 2.08
CA LYS A 168 -23.15 -2.65 3.38
C LYS A 168 -21.76 -2.10 3.76
N LEU A 169 -20.79 -2.00 2.86
CA LEU A 169 -19.36 -1.84 3.20
C LEU A 169 -18.66 -0.61 2.57
N GLU A 170 -19.36 0.49 2.33
CA GLU A 170 -18.72 1.71 1.79
C GLU A 170 -17.64 2.34 2.72
N LYS A 171 -17.78 2.18 4.04
CA LYS A 171 -16.81 2.74 5.00
C LYS A 171 -15.49 1.97 5.13
N LEU A 172 -15.47 0.68 4.83
CA LEU A 172 -14.24 -0.13 4.80
C LEU A 172 -13.37 0.16 3.55
N SER A 173 -13.96 0.80 2.54
CA SER A 173 -13.35 1.09 1.26
C SER A 173 -12.20 2.10 1.30
N ALA A 174 -12.23 3.10 2.18
CA ALA A 174 -11.20 4.15 2.24
C ALA A 174 -9.93 3.65 2.95
N MET A 175 -10.07 2.89 4.04
CA MET A 175 -8.92 2.29 4.74
C MET A 175 -8.23 1.23 3.89
N ASP A 176 -9.01 0.38 3.17
CA ASP A 176 -8.46 -0.60 2.25
C ASP A 176 -7.70 0.09 1.09
N THR A 177 -8.24 1.19 0.55
CA THR A 177 -7.59 1.96 -0.52
C THR A 177 -6.26 2.54 -0.05
N ARG A 178 -6.21 3.12 1.14
CA ARG A 178 -4.97 3.67 1.71
C ARG A 178 -3.93 2.57 1.92
N ARG A 179 -4.31 1.45 2.53
CA ARG A 179 -3.41 0.32 2.73
C ARG A 179 -2.85 -0.23 1.41
N ALA A 180 -3.69 -0.32 0.36
CA ALA A 180 -3.25 -0.74 -0.96
C ALA A 180 -2.20 0.21 -1.55
N ILE A 181 -2.40 1.53 -1.39
CA ILE A 181 -1.46 2.56 -1.84
C ILE A 181 -0.14 2.44 -1.08
N ASP A 182 -0.18 2.30 0.25
CA ASP A 182 1.01 2.22 1.11
C ASP A 182 1.92 1.03 0.72
N MET A 183 1.33 -0.08 0.28
CA MET A 183 2.05 -1.32 -0.05
C MET A 183 2.52 -1.41 -1.51
N ALA A 184 2.08 -0.52 -2.39
CA ALA A 184 2.36 -0.56 -3.83
C ALA A 184 3.58 0.28 -4.22
N GLU A 185 4.26 -0.11 -5.30
CA GLU A 185 5.20 0.75 -6.06
C GLU A 185 4.44 1.57 -7.09
N VAL A 186 3.49 0.91 -7.78
CA VAL A 186 2.64 1.54 -8.79
C VAL A 186 1.16 1.27 -8.50
N VAL A 187 0.35 2.30 -8.60
CA VAL A 187 -1.09 2.26 -8.38
C VAL A 187 -1.82 2.51 -9.70
N VAL A 188 -2.70 1.57 -10.07
CA VAL A 188 -3.65 1.74 -11.15
C VAL A 188 -4.95 2.30 -10.59
N LEU A 189 -5.27 3.54 -10.90
CA LEU A 189 -6.56 4.15 -10.57
C LEU A 189 -7.57 3.87 -11.69
N LEU A 190 -8.54 3.03 -11.37
CA LEU A 190 -9.54 2.55 -12.32
C LEU A 190 -10.75 3.48 -12.35
N LEU A 191 -10.98 4.11 -13.50
CA LEU A 191 -12.12 4.96 -13.80
C LEU A 191 -13.20 4.19 -14.56
N ASP A 192 -14.46 4.55 -14.42
CA ASP A 192 -15.58 3.97 -15.16
C ASP A 192 -15.94 4.85 -16.36
N ALA A 193 -15.81 4.36 -17.58
CA ALA A 193 -16.12 5.08 -18.81
C ALA A 193 -17.58 5.56 -18.88
N THR A 194 -18.51 4.88 -18.19
CA THR A 194 -19.93 5.26 -18.16
C THR A 194 -20.23 6.41 -17.21
N ARG A 195 -19.31 6.72 -16.29
CA ARG A 195 -19.45 7.76 -15.26
C ARG A 195 -18.45 8.90 -15.42
N GLY A 196 -17.35 8.65 -16.12
CA GLY A 196 -16.26 9.61 -16.27
C GLY A 196 -15.47 9.85 -14.98
N LEU A 197 -14.76 10.96 -14.94
CA LEU A 197 -13.94 11.39 -13.79
C LEU A 197 -14.81 12.10 -12.76
N GLU A 198 -14.68 11.72 -11.49
CA GLU A 198 -15.40 12.34 -10.37
C GLU A 198 -14.40 12.86 -9.30
N ALA A 199 -14.87 13.75 -8.42
CA ALA A 199 -14.05 14.33 -7.35
C ALA A 199 -13.41 13.27 -6.42
N GLN A 200 -14.03 12.11 -6.24
CA GLN A 200 -13.47 11.02 -5.45
C GLN A 200 -12.25 10.40 -6.13
N ASP A 201 -12.24 10.30 -7.48
CA ASP A 201 -11.11 9.78 -8.23
C ASP A 201 -9.89 10.69 -8.08
N LEU A 202 -10.09 12.02 -8.13
CA LEU A 202 -9.04 13.00 -7.90
C LEU A 202 -8.46 12.91 -6.48
N ARG A 203 -9.30 12.73 -5.46
CA ARG A 203 -8.82 12.54 -4.08
C ARG A 203 -7.97 11.28 -3.91
N ILE A 204 -8.34 10.20 -4.60
CA ILE A 204 -7.52 8.97 -4.57
C ILE A 204 -6.19 9.22 -5.29
N ALA A 205 -6.22 9.94 -6.41
CA ALA A 205 -5.01 10.30 -7.14
C ALA A 205 -4.06 11.17 -6.29
N ASP A 206 -4.58 12.19 -5.61
CA ASP A 206 -3.81 13.02 -4.67
C ASP A 206 -3.14 12.16 -3.59
N GLN A 207 -3.88 11.22 -2.98
CA GLN A 207 -3.31 10.31 -1.98
C GLN A 207 -2.15 9.46 -2.54
N VAL A 208 -2.27 8.97 -3.78
CA VAL A 208 -1.20 8.19 -4.42
C VAL A 208 0.06 9.04 -4.61
N VAL A 209 -0.12 10.30 -5.00
CA VAL A 209 0.98 11.25 -5.21
C VAL A 209 1.63 11.64 -3.89
N ASP A 210 0.84 11.95 -2.87
CA ASP A 210 1.31 12.31 -1.53
C ASP A 210 2.16 11.19 -0.90
N GLU A 211 1.79 9.92 -1.16
CA GLU A 211 2.59 8.75 -0.73
C GLU A 211 3.77 8.45 -1.68
N GLY A 212 4.02 9.28 -2.68
CA GLY A 212 5.15 9.14 -3.61
C GLY A 212 5.10 7.90 -4.48
N ARG A 213 3.92 7.34 -4.78
CA ARG A 213 3.76 6.14 -5.59
C ARG A 213 3.57 6.46 -7.06
N GLY A 214 4.01 5.54 -7.93
CA GLY A 214 3.71 5.64 -9.36
C GLY A 214 2.21 5.57 -9.62
N LEU A 215 1.69 6.40 -10.52
CA LEU A 215 0.26 6.49 -10.83
C LEU A 215 -0.01 6.24 -12.31
N VAL A 216 -0.98 5.36 -12.59
CA VAL A 216 -1.51 5.11 -13.94
C VAL A 216 -3.03 5.22 -13.88
N PHE A 217 -3.64 6.02 -14.76
CA PHE A 217 -5.08 6.07 -14.94
C PHE A 217 -5.53 5.03 -15.97
N ALA A 218 -6.53 4.23 -15.63
CA ALA A 218 -7.13 3.27 -16.55
C ALA A 218 -8.65 3.49 -16.65
N VAL A 219 -9.13 3.92 -17.82
CA VAL A 219 -10.57 4.08 -18.07
C VAL A 219 -11.14 2.74 -18.51
N ASN A 220 -11.82 2.08 -17.59
CA ASN A 220 -12.41 0.76 -17.80
C ASN A 220 -13.81 0.84 -18.42
N LYS A 221 -14.32 -0.31 -18.86
CA LYS A 221 -15.59 -0.45 -19.60
C LYS A 221 -15.56 0.28 -20.94
N TRP A 222 -14.38 0.35 -21.55
CA TRP A 222 -14.22 1.06 -22.82
C TRP A 222 -14.99 0.41 -23.98
N ASP A 223 -15.34 -0.87 -23.83
CA ASP A 223 -16.19 -1.63 -24.77
C ASP A 223 -17.62 -1.07 -24.91
N VAL A 224 -18.12 -0.34 -23.91
CA VAL A 224 -19.44 0.29 -23.87
C VAL A 224 -19.39 1.82 -23.82
N ALA A 225 -18.20 2.41 -23.97
CA ALA A 225 -18.03 3.86 -23.93
C ALA A 225 -18.75 4.54 -25.10
N GLN A 226 -19.61 5.52 -24.78
CA GLN A 226 -20.26 6.38 -25.76
C GLN A 226 -19.40 7.62 -26.01
N HIS A 227 -19.36 8.11 -27.27
CA HIS A 227 -18.57 9.29 -27.64
C HIS A 227 -17.10 9.21 -27.16
N ALA A 228 -16.45 8.06 -27.38
CA ALA A 228 -15.16 7.68 -26.84
C ALA A 228 -14.07 8.77 -26.92
N SER A 229 -13.93 9.45 -28.07
CA SER A 229 -12.93 10.51 -28.23
C SER A 229 -13.23 11.75 -27.37
N SER A 230 -14.48 12.15 -27.27
CA SER A 230 -14.91 13.28 -26.43
C SER A 230 -14.72 12.97 -24.96
N LEU A 231 -15.10 11.76 -24.53
CA LEU A 231 -14.92 11.27 -23.16
C LEU A 231 -13.43 11.23 -22.78
N TYR A 232 -12.57 10.67 -23.61
CA TYR A 232 -11.13 10.60 -23.37
C TYR A 232 -10.51 11.98 -23.23
N ASN A 233 -10.81 12.90 -24.17
CA ASN A 233 -10.29 14.26 -24.13
C ASN A 233 -10.83 15.05 -22.94
N GLY A 234 -12.09 14.84 -22.55
CA GLY A 234 -12.67 15.44 -21.35
C GLY A 234 -12.01 14.97 -20.06
N ILE A 235 -11.76 13.67 -19.91
CA ILE A 235 -11.02 13.11 -18.76
C ILE A 235 -9.60 13.68 -18.74
N LYS A 236 -8.90 13.66 -19.87
CA LYS A 236 -7.53 14.17 -19.97
C LYS A 236 -7.44 15.65 -19.58
N ALA A 237 -8.36 16.49 -20.06
CA ALA A 237 -8.40 17.91 -19.72
C ALA A 237 -8.66 18.11 -18.20
N ALA A 238 -9.62 17.38 -17.63
CA ALA A 238 -9.96 17.49 -16.21
C ALA A 238 -8.81 16.99 -15.29
N LEU A 239 -8.05 15.97 -15.71
CA LEU A 239 -6.86 15.52 -14.98
C LEU A 239 -5.75 16.58 -15.01
N LEU A 240 -5.51 17.23 -16.15
CA LEU A 240 -4.52 18.30 -16.28
C LEU A 240 -4.87 19.52 -15.42
N GLU A 241 -6.17 19.83 -15.28
CA GLU A 241 -6.66 20.91 -14.45
C GLU A 241 -6.62 20.56 -12.96
N GLY A 242 -7.09 19.36 -12.60
CA GLY A 242 -7.22 18.92 -11.21
C GLY A 242 -5.90 18.48 -10.57
N LEU A 243 -4.92 18.03 -11.36
CA LEU A 243 -3.63 17.50 -10.92
C LEU A 243 -2.48 18.22 -11.62
N SER A 244 -2.44 19.55 -11.49
CA SER A 244 -1.49 20.41 -12.21
C SER A 244 -0.02 20.10 -11.90
N GLN A 245 0.28 19.49 -10.73
CA GLN A 245 1.61 19.03 -10.33
C GLN A 245 2.06 17.77 -11.08
N LEU A 246 1.13 17.02 -11.67
CA LEU A 246 1.42 15.79 -12.39
C LEU A 246 1.45 16.04 -13.90
N LYS A 247 2.65 16.06 -14.46
CA LYS A 247 2.84 16.07 -15.91
C LYS A 247 3.05 14.64 -16.39
N ASP A 248 2.43 14.33 -17.55
CA ASP A 248 2.67 13.07 -18.27
C ASP A 248 2.25 11.76 -17.58
N VAL A 249 1.25 11.81 -16.67
CA VAL A 249 0.69 10.59 -16.10
C VAL A 249 -0.06 9.80 -17.19
N PRO A 250 0.24 8.51 -17.37
CA PRO A 250 -0.43 7.68 -18.37
C PRO A 250 -1.94 7.60 -18.14
N LEU A 251 -2.70 7.90 -19.19
CA LEU A 251 -4.15 7.70 -19.25
C LEU A 251 -4.46 6.66 -20.32
N LEU A 252 -4.86 5.47 -19.90
CA LEU A 252 -5.10 4.34 -20.78
C LEU A 252 -6.57 3.94 -20.80
N THR A 253 -6.99 3.29 -21.89
CA THR A 253 -8.34 2.77 -22.04
C THR A 253 -8.31 1.24 -21.99
N VAL A 254 -9.14 0.65 -21.14
CA VAL A 254 -9.17 -0.79 -20.93
C VAL A 254 -10.60 -1.33 -20.95
N SER A 255 -10.76 -2.58 -21.27
CA SER A 255 -11.98 -3.33 -21.01
C SER A 255 -11.64 -4.60 -20.23
N ALA A 256 -11.93 -4.57 -18.95
CA ALA A 256 -11.77 -5.73 -18.08
C ALA A 256 -12.61 -6.94 -18.55
N LYS A 257 -13.69 -6.67 -19.29
CA LYS A 257 -14.56 -7.73 -19.84
C LYS A 257 -13.95 -8.45 -21.04
N THR A 258 -13.26 -7.71 -21.90
CA THR A 258 -12.72 -8.27 -23.18
C THR A 258 -11.21 -8.49 -23.13
N GLY A 259 -10.51 -8.05 -22.09
CA GLY A 259 -9.06 -8.09 -21.96
C GLY A 259 -8.32 -7.01 -22.76
N LYS A 260 -9.05 -6.21 -23.58
CA LYS A 260 -8.43 -5.18 -24.42
C LYS A 260 -7.76 -4.08 -23.56
N GLY A 261 -6.53 -3.74 -23.89
CA GLY A 261 -5.77 -2.66 -23.25
C GLY A 261 -5.00 -3.09 -21.99
N ILE A 262 -5.12 -4.32 -21.50
CA ILE A 262 -4.44 -4.80 -20.30
C ILE A 262 -2.93 -4.87 -20.49
N ASP A 263 -2.45 -5.33 -21.65
CA ASP A 263 -1.00 -5.37 -21.90
C ASP A 263 -0.38 -3.97 -21.95
N GLN A 264 -1.10 -3.00 -22.53
CA GLN A 264 -0.65 -1.61 -22.51
C GLN A 264 -0.62 -1.05 -21.07
N LEU A 265 -1.61 -1.43 -20.25
CA LEU A 265 -1.68 -1.02 -18.85
C LEU A 265 -0.51 -1.57 -18.05
N LEU A 266 -0.19 -2.86 -18.19
CA LEU A 266 0.95 -3.47 -17.51
C LEU A 266 2.28 -2.90 -18.01
N GLY A 267 2.43 -2.69 -19.33
CA GLY A 267 3.61 -2.03 -19.89
C GLY A 267 3.83 -0.65 -19.29
N ALA A 268 2.80 0.20 -19.23
CA ALA A 268 2.89 1.53 -18.63
C ALA A 268 3.21 1.47 -17.12
N ALA A 269 2.67 0.48 -16.39
CA ALA A 269 3.00 0.29 -14.98
C ALA A 269 4.48 -0.05 -14.78
N PHE A 270 5.06 -0.88 -15.64
CA PHE A 270 6.51 -1.16 -15.61
C PHE A 270 7.35 0.06 -15.99
N GLU A 271 6.96 0.83 -17.01
CA GLU A 271 7.66 2.07 -17.38
C GLU A 271 7.66 3.08 -16.23
N ILE A 272 6.54 3.23 -15.53
CA ILE A 272 6.46 4.10 -14.34
C ILE A 272 7.37 3.59 -13.24
N ARG A 273 7.39 2.28 -12.95
CA ARG A 273 8.31 1.72 -11.96
C ARG A 273 9.76 1.98 -12.31
N ASP A 274 10.14 1.70 -13.55
CA ASP A 274 11.52 1.88 -14.03
C ASP A 274 11.95 3.34 -13.93
N ASN A 275 11.05 4.30 -14.17
CA ASN A 275 11.29 5.72 -13.96
C ASN A 275 11.36 6.11 -12.49
N TRP A 276 10.47 5.55 -11.66
CA TRP A 276 10.39 5.82 -10.23
C TRP A 276 11.61 5.29 -9.46
N SER A 277 12.12 4.11 -9.83
CA SER A 277 13.31 3.51 -9.23
C SER A 277 14.63 4.03 -9.80
N ARG A 278 14.58 4.93 -10.79
CA ARG A 278 15.78 5.46 -11.45
C ARG A 278 16.57 6.33 -10.50
N ARG A 279 17.81 5.93 -10.20
CA ARG A 279 18.75 6.75 -9.44
C ARG A 279 19.33 7.85 -10.34
N VAL A 280 19.19 9.10 -9.90
CA VAL A 280 19.79 10.26 -10.55
C VAL A 280 21.18 10.48 -9.93
N PRO A 281 22.29 10.43 -10.70
CA PRO A 281 23.61 10.72 -10.17
C PRO A 281 23.67 12.14 -9.59
N THR A 282 24.34 12.31 -8.45
CA THR A 282 24.46 13.61 -7.75
C THR A 282 24.98 14.73 -8.66
N GLY A 283 25.89 14.41 -9.60
CA GLY A 283 26.41 15.39 -10.55
C GLY A 283 25.38 15.88 -11.58
N GLU A 284 24.39 15.04 -11.96
CA GLU A 284 23.27 15.46 -12.82
C GLU A 284 22.27 16.30 -12.03
N LEU A 285 21.98 15.90 -10.79
CA LEU A 285 21.09 16.64 -9.91
C LEU A 285 21.62 18.05 -9.62
N ASN A 286 22.91 18.18 -9.30
CA ASN A 286 23.55 19.48 -9.06
C ASN A 286 23.52 20.38 -10.30
N ARG A 287 23.80 19.84 -11.49
CA ARG A 287 23.71 20.62 -12.74
C ARG A 287 22.29 21.08 -13.04
N TRP A 288 21.30 20.27 -12.70
CA TRP A 288 19.89 20.67 -12.85
C TRP A 288 19.54 21.81 -11.90
N PHE A 289 19.98 21.75 -10.62
CA PHE A 289 19.76 22.82 -9.65
C PHE A 289 20.50 24.13 -10.02
N GLU A 290 21.67 24.07 -10.65
CA GLU A 290 22.40 25.25 -11.11
C GLU A 290 21.75 25.93 -12.33
N GLY A 291 20.92 25.19 -13.07
CA GLY A 291 20.22 25.68 -14.26
C GLY A 291 18.73 26.05 -14.05
N ALA A 292 18.19 25.77 -12.87
CA ALA A 292 16.79 26.06 -12.50
C ALA A 292 16.67 27.38 -11.72
#